data_29e6f7f53771bbe9ea0e4a6ec1da2820
#
_entry.id   29e6f7f53771bbe9ea0e4a6ec1da2820
#
_cell.length_a   1.000
_cell.length_b   1.000
_cell.length_c   1.000
_cell.angle_alpha   90.00
_cell.angle_beta   90.00
_cell.angle_gamma   90.00
#
_symmetry.space_group_name_H-M   'P 1'
#
loop_
_entity.id
_entity.type
_entity.pdbx_description
1 polymer ?
#
loop_
_entity_poly.entity_id
_entity_poly.type
_entity_poly.pdbx_seq_one_letter_code
_entity_poly.pdbx_strand_id
1 'polypeptide(L)'
;EFQSIQNRIADMKVYLEAARLAVYRVAASKDSGTALNPIAAAVNKMYLGDRGFEMSSEAVDLFGGYGYIHDYPVERIMRDAKLGQLGGGTSDIMRMIVARFMMR
;
A
#
# COMPACT_ATOMS: atom_id res chain seq x y z
N GLU A 1 -2.32 -29.11 -3.94
CA GLU A 1 -1.98 -27.67 -3.89
C GLU A 1 -3.25 -26.85 -3.85
N PHE A 2 -3.28 -25.85 -2.95
CA PHE A 2 -4.52 -25.10 -2.69
C PHE A 2 -4.60 -23.91 -3.64
N GLN A 3 -5.53 -23.95 -4.59
CA GLN A 3 -5.78 -22.90 -5.57
C GLN A 3 -6.10 -21.55 -4.91
N SER A 4 -6.80 -21.56 -3.79
CA SER A 4 -7.10 -20.35 -3.04
C SER A 4 -5.84 -19.62 -2.53
N ILE A 5 -4.81 -20.36 -2.13
CA ILE A 5 -3.53 -19.80 -1.70
C ILE A 5 -2.77 -19.23 -2.90
N GLN A 6 -2.77 -19.95 -4.02
CA GLN A 6 -2.14 -19.48 -5.26
C GLN A 6 -2.76 -18.17 -5.75
N ASN A 7 -4.09 -18.04 -5.69
CA ASN A 7 -4.79 -16.81 -6.05
C ASN A 7 -4.38 -15.63 -5.16
N ARG A 8 -4.33 -15.82 -3.84
CA ARG A 8 -3.90 -14.78 -2.91
C ARG A 8 -2.45 -14.32 -3.16
N ILE A 9 -1.55 -15.25 -3.42
CA ILE A 9 -0.15 -14.91 -3.78
C ILE A 9 -0.09 -14.15 -5.11
N ALA A 10 -0.91 -14.52 -6.09
CA ALA A 10 -1.00 -13.79 -7.35
C ALA A 10 -1.49 -12.37 -7.15
N ASP A 11 -2.52 -12.15 -6.33
CA ASP A 11 -3.04 -10.82 -5.99
C ASP A 11 -1.98 -9.96 -5.29
N MET A 12 -1.21 -10.54 -4.37
CA MET A 12 -0.07 -9.87 -3.74
C MET A 12 0.99 -9.44 -4.76
N LYS A 13 1.29 -10.29 -5.75
CA LYS A 13 2.24 -9.98 -6.82
C LYS A 13 1.74 -8.83 -7.69
N VAL A 14 0.47 -8.85 -8.08
CA VAL A 14 -0.17 -7.77 -8.85
C VAL A 14 -0.09 -6.45 -8.08
N TYR A 15 -0.43 -6.45 -6.80
CA TYR A 15 -0.30 -5.27 -5.95
C TYR A 15 1.14 -4.76 -5.92
N LEU A 16 2.11 -5.64 -5.71
CA LEU A 16 3.52 -5.25 -5.58
C LEU A 16 4.05 -4.58 -6.85
N GLU A 17 3.69 -5.09 -8.02
CA GLU A 17 4.09 -4.47 -9.31
C GLU A 17 3.44 -3.09 -9.49
N ALA A 18 2.15 -2.97 -9.24
CA ALA A 18 1.44 -1.69 -9.31
C ALA A 18 2.00 -0.66 -8.33
N ALA A 19 2.30 -1.10 -7.10
CA ALA A 19 2.86 -0.25 -6.05
C ALA A 19 4.25 0.28 -6.43
N ARG A 20 5.13 -0.57 -6.96
CA ARG A 20 6.45 -0.16 -7.44
C ARG A 20 6.38 0.87 -8.56
N LEU A 21 5.55 0.62 -9.57
CA LEU A 21 5.35 1.55 -10.68
C LEU A 21 4.82 2.90 -10.20
N ALA A 22 3.89 2.91 -9.25
CA ALA A 22 3.33 4.12 -8.68
C ALA A 22 4.40 4.95 -7.95
N VAL A 23 5.23 4.30 -7.13
CA VAL A 23 6.34 4.96 -6.41
C VAL A 23 7.38 5.50 -7.39
N TYR A 24 7.82 4.68 -8.33
CA TYR A 24 8.88 5.07 -9.28
C TYR A 24 8.44 6.21 -10.19
N ARG A 25 7.17 6.25 -10.59
CA ARG A 25 6.61 7.36 -11.36
C ARG A 25 6.75 8.69 -10.62
N VAL A 26 6.39 8.73 -9.34
CA VAL A 26 6.48 9.94 -8.53
C VAL A 26 7.94 10.34 -8.29
N ALA A 27 8.79 9.36 -7.96
CA ALA A 27 10.22 9.59 -7.75
C ALA A 27 10.90 10.14 -9.01
N ALA A 28 10.67 9.53 -10.17
CA ALA A 28 11.24 9.98 -11.45
C ALA A 28 10.80 11.39 -11.82
N SER A 29 9.54 11.73 -11.56
CA SER A 29 9.03 13.09 -11.81
C SER A 29 9.74 14.12 -10.92
N LYS A 30 10.00 13.77 -9.67
CA LYS A 30 10.75 14.63 -8.75
C LYS A 30 12.20 14.82 -9.22
N ASP A 31 12.87 13.74 -9.58
CA ASP A 31 14.27 13.77 -10.02
C ASP A 31 14.47 14.56 -11.32
N SER A 32 13.51 14.47 -12.25
CA SER A 32 13.56 15.21 -13.52
C SER A 32 13.17 16.68 -13.41
N GLY A 33 12.73 17.14 -12.22
CA GLY A 33 12.22 18.50 -12.02
C GLY A 33 10.87 18.76 -12.71
N THR A 34 10.22 17.72 -13.22
CA THR A 34 8.89 17.83 -13.83
C THR A 34 7.87 18.13 -12.72
N ALA A 35 7.05 19.19 -12.93
CA ALA A 35 5.99 19.51 -11.99
C ALA A 35 5.03 18.33 -11.86
N LEU A 36 5.02 17.70 -10.70
CA LEU A 36 4.04 16.68 -10.39
C LEU A 36 2.67 17.31 -10.20
N ASN A 37 1.66 16.67 -10.78
CA ASN A 37 0.30 16.92 -10.35
C ASN A 37 0.24 16.69 -8.82
N PRO A 38 -0.15 17.70 -8.01
CA PRO A 38 -0.16 17.59 -6.55
C PRO A 38 -0.93 16.38 -6.02
N ILE A 39 -1.94 15.90 -6.76
CA ILE A 39 -2.70 14.72 -6.35
C ILE A 39 -1.94 13.41 -6.52
N ALA A 40 -0.92 13.34 -7.36
CA ALA A 40 -0.20 12.09 -7.63
C ALA A 40 0.43 11.51 -6.35
N ALA A 41 1.02 12.35 -5.53
CA ALA A 41 1.59 11.94 -4.24
C ALA A 41 0.50 11.48 -3.26
N ALA A 42 -0.61 12.21 -3.19
CA ALA A 42 -1.74 11.85 -2.33
C ALA A 42 -2.40 10.54 -2.76
N VAL A 43 -2.61 10.34 -4.06
CA VAL A 43 -3.13 9.09 -4.63
C VAL A 43 -2.22 7.92 -4.29
N ASN A 44 -0.89 8.09 -4.50
CA ASN A 44 0.07 7.05 -4.16
C ASN A 44 0.05 6.71 -2.68
N LYS A 45 0.11 7.73 -1.82
CA LYS A 45 0.13 7.50 -0.38
C LYS A 45 -1.11 6.76 0.10
N MET A 46 -2.28 7.14 -0.39
CA MET A 46 -3.53 6.47 -0.05
C MET A 46 -3.55 5.02 -0.54
N TYR A 47 -3.22 4.80 -1.82
CA TYR A 47 -3.20 3.47 -2.42
C TYR A 47 -2.22 2.54 -1.72
N LEU A 48 -0.98 3.00 -1.52
CA LEU A 48 0.07 2.21 -0.88
C LEU A 48 -0.25 1.92 0.59
N GLY A 49 -0.79 2.89 1.31
CA GLY A 49 -1.17 2.71 2.71
C GLY A 49 -2.32 1.73 2.88
N ASP A 50 -3.41 1.92 2.15
CA ASP A 50 -4.61 1.10 2.28
C ASP A 50 -4.36 -0.33 1.76
N ARG A 51 -3.84 -0.46 0.53
CA ARG A 51 -3.58 -1.78 -0.06
C ARG A 51 -2.41 -2.50 0.58
N GLY A 52 -1.38 -1.77 1.04
CA GLY A 52 -0.26 -2.37 1.76
C GLY A 52 -0.70 -3.01 3.06
N PHE A 53 -1.58 -2.36 3.79
CA PHE A 53 -2.16 -2.95 5.00
C PHE A 53 -3.01 -4.18 4.70
N GLU A 54 -3.89 -4.12 3.69
CA GLU A 54 -4.69 -5.27 3.26
C GLU A 54 -3.82 -6.47 2.89
N MET A 55 -2.78 -6.26 2.07
CA MET A 55 -1.89 -7.34 1.65
C MET A 55 -1.06 -7.90 2.80
N SER A 56 -0.65 -7.08 3.75
CA SER A 56 0.06 -7.56 4.94
C SER A 56 -0.84 -8.36 5.87
N SER A 57 -2.11 -7.99 5.99
CA SER A 57 -3.13 -8.78 6.71
C SER A 57 -3.38 -10.13 6.04
N GLU A 58 -3.52 -10.15 4.72
CA GLU A 58 -3.62 -11.40 3.95
C GLU A 58 -2.41 -12.32 4.14
N ALA A 59 -1.20 -11.74 4.28
CA ALA A 59 0.00 -12.51 4.58
C ALA A 59 -0.09 -13.19 5.96
N VAL A 60 -0.63 -12.52 6.97
CA VAL A 60 -0.89 -13.13 8.27
C VAL A 60 -1.86 -14.31 8.14
N ASP A 61 -2.93 -14.14 7.37
CA ASP A 61 -3.91 -15.21 7.14
C ASP A 61 -3.30 -16.43 6.45
N LEU A 62 -2.39 -16.21 5.49
CA LEU A 62 -1.68 -17.30 4.79
C LEU A 62 -0.78 -18.12 5.72
N PHE A 63 -0.22 -17.49 6.74
CA PHE A 63 0.56 -18.18 7.77
C PHE A 63 -0.33 -18.90 8.81
N GLY A 64 -1.63 -18.62 8.81
CA GLY A 64 -2.54 -19.16 9.81
C GLY A 64 -2.14 -18.75 11.24
N GLY A 65 -2.25 -19.67 12.19
CA GLY A 65 -1.87 -19.41 13.59
C GLY A 65 -0.41 -18.98 13.76
N TYR A 66 0.49 -19.44 12.92
CA TYR A 66 1.89 -19.00 12.92
C TYR A 66 2.07 -17.53 12.55
N GLY A 67 1.16 -16.95 11.77
CA GLY A 67 1.18 -15.54 11.44
C GLY A 67 0.86 -14.60 12.61
N TYR A 68 0.23 -15.13 13.65
CA TYR A 68 -0.19 -14.38 14.83
C TYR A 68 0.91 -14.26 15.90
N ILE A 69 1.88 -15.16 15.93
CA ILE A 69 2.92 -15.23 16.95
C ILE A 69 4.19 -14.47 16.54
N HIS A 70 5.00 -14.07 17.52
CA HIS A 70 6.22 -13.27 17.30
C HIS A 70 7.37 -14.03 16.61
N ASP A 71 7.31 -15.35 16.54
CA ASP A 71 8.36 -16.16 15.93
C ASP A 71 8.51 -15.92 14.43
N TYR A 72 7.46 -15.40 13.79
CA TYR A 72 7.43 -15.05 12.36
C TYR A 72 7.19 -13.55 12.15
N PRO A 73 7.83 -12.91 11.16
CA PRO A 73 7.81 -11.44 11.03
C PRO A 73 6.51 -10.88 10.47
N VAL A 74 5.58 -11.68 9.95
CA VAL A 74 4.40 -11.19 9.22
C VAL A 74 3.46 -10.36 10.09
N GLU A 75 3.29 -10.69 11.37
CA GLU A 75 2.47 -9.91 12.31
C GLU A 75 3.04 -8.51 12.53
N ARG A 76 4.37 -8.40 12.63
CA ARG A 76 5.05 -7.11 12.76
C ARG A 76 4.92 -6.28 11.49
N ILE A 77 5.09 -6.90 10.32
CA ILE A 77 4.94 -6.25 9.03
C ILE A 77 3.51 -5.68 8.88
N MET A 78 2.49 -6.42 9.31
CA MET A 78 1.11 -5.95 9.30
C MET A 78 0.93 -4.74 10.23
N ARG A 79 1.46 -4.79 11.45
CA ARG A 79 1.41 -3.65 12.40
C ARG A 79 2.13 -2.43 11.84
N ASP A 80 3.30 -2.61 11.24
CA ASP A 80 4.07 -1.53 10.62
C ASP A 80 3.34 -0.95 9.40
N ALA A 81 2.70 -1.80 8.59
CA ALA A 81 1.93 -1.36 7.43
C ALA A 81 0.73 -0.48 7.82
N LYS A 82 0.15 -0.69 9.01
CA LYS A 82 -0.92 0.17 9.53
C LYS A 82 -0.49 1.63 9.65
N LEU A 83 0.76 1.88 9.97
CA LEU A 83 1.31 3.24 10.01
C LEU A 83 1.18 3.96 8.66
N GLY A 84 1.23 3.24 7.54
CA GLY A 84 1.03 3.81 6.22
C GLY A 84 -0.32 4.49 6.00
N GLN A 85 -1.34 4.09 6.75
CA GLN A 85 -2.67 4.71 6.74
C GLN A 85 -2.80 5.92 7.68
N LEU A 86 -1.92 6.03 8.65
CA LEU A 86 -2.02 6.99 9.76
C LEU A 86 -0.95 8.08 9.70
N GLY A 87 0.29 7.72 9.39
CA GLY A 87 1.45 8.59 9.44
C GLY A 87 1.62 9.48 8.21
N GLY A 88 2.15 10.68 8.38
CA GLY A 88 2.43 11.59 7.27
C GLY A 88 1.19 12.07 6.51
N GLY A 89 0.06 12.16 7.18
CA GLY A 89 -1.26 12.39 6.61
C GLY A 89 -2.06 11.09 6.49
N THR A 90 -3.20 11.05 7.12
CA THR A 90 -4.07 9.86 7.11
C THR A 90 -4.63 9.60 5.71
N SER A 91 -5.06 8.37 5.44
CA SER A 91 -5.77 8.04 4.20
C SER A 91 -6.98 8.93 3.96
N ASP A 92 -7.68 9.36 5.01
CA ASP A 92 -8.82 10.28 4.89
C ASP A 92 -8.39 11.69 4.49
N ILE A 93 -7.28 12.20 5.01
CA ILE A 93 -6.71 13.48 4.56
C ILE A 93 -6.30 13.39 3.09
N MET A 94 -5.71 12.27 2.66
CA MET A 94 -5.35 12.07 1.25
C MET A 94 -6.59 12.05 0.34
N ARG A 95 -7.68 11.39 0.77
CA ARG A 95 -8.97 11.42 0.07
C ARG A 95 -9.50 12.83 -0.09
N MET A 96 -9.44 13.62 0.98
CA MET A 96 -9.88 15.02 0.95
C MET A 96 -9.05 15.87 -0.03
N ILE A 97 -7.73 15.68 -0.08
CA ILE A 97 -6.84 16.39 -1.02
C ILE A 97 -7.22 16.05 -2.46
N VAL A 98 -7.36 14.76 -2.76
CA VAL A 98 -7.73 14.28 -4.11
C VAL A 98 -9.10 14.83 -4.52
N ALA A 99 -10.10 14.70 -3.65
CA ALA A 99 -11.45 15.17 -3.92
C ALA A 99 -11.49 16.69 -4.21
N ARG A 100 -10.85 17.49 -3.39
CA ARG A 100 -10.77 18.95 -3.59
C ARG A 100 -10.13 19.34 -4.91
N PHE A 101 -9.12 18.60 -5.34
CA PHE A 101 -8.45 18.86 -6.61
C PHE A 101 -9.34 18.50 -7.80
N MET A 102 -10.08 17.41 -7.72
CA MET A 102 -10.96 16.96 -8.80
C MET A 102 -12.24 17.78 -8.93
N MET A 103 -12.67 18.44 -7.86
CA MET A 103 -13.90 19.24 -7.83
C MET A 103 -13.68 20.72 -8.18
N ARG A 104 -12.46 21.12 -8.54
CA ARG A 104 -12.11 22.45 -9.03
C ARG A 104 -12.28 22.55 -10.53
#